data_fe13971d92dd7966e7969f3384eb7a54
#
_entry.id   fe13971d92dd7966e7969f3384eb7a54
#
_cell.length_a   1.000
_cell.length_b   1.000
_cell.length_c   1.000
_cell.angle_alpha   90.00
_cell.angle_beta   90.00
_cell.angle_gamma   90.00
#
_symmetry.space_group_name_H-M   'P 1'
#
loop_
_entity.id
_entity.type
_entity.pdbx_description
1 polymer ?
#
loop_
_entity_poly.entity_id
_entity_poly.type
_entity_poly.pdbx_seq_one_letter_code
_entity_poly.pdbx_strand_id
1 'polypeptide(L)'
;MIDELRAHYTKVMGAEPILHEMNTRSGKRMGVFEWPAGTSRLSVHFYASAGAGHYWQDHHGHAVEMFAGVNHGSQEVLEAFATMALNVHDSGTIPQHGVFVAGNWKIIQGRKFTGWVLTERPDNFMPNLELPDVGHVAFLDALPVFPEEAEYRHGDRSDDLFDIWEAEEVKSWDLDRELPAGLEPRRSGAAELLARFRDAQAGG
;
A
#
# COMPACT_ATOMS: atom_id res chain seq x y z
N MET A 1 -0.77 19.04 -12.51
CA MET A 1 -1.05 17.92 -11.55
C MET A 1 0.01 17.75 -10.46
N ILE A 2 1.32 17.51 -10.74
CA ILE A 2 2.34 17.33 -9.67
C ILE A 2 2.42 18.54 -8.74
N ASP A 3 2.36 19.75 -9.27
CA ASP A 3 2.43 20.98 -8.46
C ASP A 3 1.16 21.19 -7.62
N GLU A 4 -0.01 20.86 -8.15
CA GLU A 4 -1.27 20.92 -7.42
C GLU A 4 -1.31 19.87 -6.31
N LEU A 5 -0.85 18.64 -6.58
CA LEU A 5 -0.68 17.60 -5.57
C LEU A 5 0.31 18.03 -4.48
N ARG A 6 1.46 18.63 -4.87
CA ARG A 6 2.42 19.19 -3.91
C ARG A 6 1.76 20.21 -3.00
N ALA A 7 1.03 21.17 -3.57
CA ALA A 7 0.34 22.20 -2.80
C ALA A 7 -0.69 21.60 -1.85
N HIS A 8 -1.46 20.61 -2.30
CA HIS A 8 -2.43 19.89 -1.49
C HIS A 8 -1.75 19.16 -0.31
N TYR A 9 -0.76 18.34 -0.60
CA TYR A 9 0.00 17.62 0.41
C TYR A 9 0.70 18.55 1.39
N THR A 10 1.34 19.63 0.91
CA THR A 10 1.99 20.64 1.77
C THR A 10 1.00 21.25 2.75
N LYS A 11 -0.21 21.56 2.30
CA LYS A 11 -1.28 22.07 3.17
C LYS A 11 -1.69 21.05 4.23
N VAL A 12 -1.83 19.78 3.86
CA VAL A 12 -2.20 18.70 4.79
C VAL A 12 -1.07 18.39 5.75
N MET A 13 0.15 18.30 5.26
CA MET A 13 1.34 17.90 6.05
C MET A 13 1.96 19.05 6.84
N GLY A 14 1.67 20.29 6.49
CA GLY A 14 2.23 21.49 7.13
C GLY A 14 3.70 21.75 6.79
N ALA A 15 4.25 21.05 5.79
CA ALA A 15 5.65 21.16 5.35
C ALA A 15 5.80 20.78 3.89
N GLU A 16 6.79 21.36 3.22
CA GLU A 16 7.14 21.01 1.86
C GLU A 16 7.78 19.62 1.78
N PRO A 17 7.42 18.81 0.76
CA PRO A 17 8.04 17.50 0.54
C PRO A 17 9.35 17.58 -0.22
N ILE A 18 10.15 16.53 -0.09
CA ILE A 18 11.20 16.19 -1.04
C ILE A 18 10.55 15.43 -2.20
N LEU A 19 10.77 15.86 -3.44
CA LEU A 19 10.28 15.13 -4.62
C LEU A 19 11.37 14.22 -5.18
N HIS A 20 11.06 12.94 -5.27
CA HIS A 20 11.84 11.93 -5.97
C HIS A 20 11.17 11.64 -7.32
N GLU A 21 11.79 12.13 -8.40
CA GLU A 21 11.26 11.89 -9.75
C GLU A 21 11.61 10.48 -10.23
N MET A 22 10.67 9.88 -10.94
CA MET A 22 10.86 8.58 -11.56
C MET A 22 10.19 8.52 -12.93
N ASN A 23 10.66 7.61 -13.77
CA ASN A 23 10.04 7.35 -15.06
C ASN A 23 9.48 5.93 -15.07
N THR A 24 8.24 5.79 -15.54
CA THR A 24 7.67 4.48 -15.83
C THR A 24 8.40 3.82 -17.00
N ARG A 25 8.22 2.52 -17.18
CA ARG A 25 8.72 1.81 -18.37
C ARG A 25 8.17 2.38 -19.67
N SER A 26 6.98 2.95 -19.64
CA SER A 26 6.34 3.61 -20.78
C SER A 26 6.84 5.05 -21.02
N GLY A 27 7.83 5.53 -20.25
CA GLY A 27 8.36 6.90 -20.34
C GLY A 27 7.46 7.97 -19.73
N LYS A 28 6.43 7.59 -18.97
CA LYS A 28 5.57 8.54 -18.27
C LYS A 28 6.26 9.05 -17.00
N ARG A 29 6.05 10.32 -16.70
CA ARG A 29 6.65 10.98 -15.54
C ARG A 29 5.77 10.79 -14.31
N MET A 30 6.34 10.23 -13.28
CA MET A 30 5.76 10.09 -11.93
C MET A 30 6.78 10.54 -10.89
N GLY A 31 6.37 10.61 -9.64
CA GLY A 31 7.25 10.87 -8.53
C GLY A 31 6.71 10.29 -7.22
N VAL A 32 7.54 10.39 -6.21
CA VAL A 32 7.16 10.19 -4.82
C VAL A 32 7.55 11.42 -4.04
N PHE A 33 6.61 11.96 -3.30
CA PHE A 33 6.86 12.95 -2.27
C PHE A 33 7.27 12.24 -0.98
N GLU A 34 8.27 12.78 -0.31
CA GLU A 34 8.78 12.26 0.96
C GLU A 34 8.79 13.37 2.02
N TRP A 35 8.34 13.04 3.21
CA TRP A 35 8.52 13.83 4.44
C TRP A 35 9.25 12.97 5.45
N PRO A 36 10.55 13.21 5.71
CA PRO A 36 11.26 12.56 6.79
C PRO A 36 10.58 12.77 8.15
N ALA A 37 10.66 11.81 9.05
CA ALA A 37 10.06 11.91 10.37
C ALA A 37 10.45 13.21 11.08
N GLY A 38 9.46 13.90 11.66
CA GLY A 38 9.65 15.18 12.35
C GLY A 38 9.83 16.40 11.44
N THR A 39 9.78 16.27 10.12
CA THR A 39 9.78 17.42 9.20
C THR A 39 8.39 17.92 8.85
N SER A 40 7.35 17.15 9.15
CA SER A 40 5.94 17.50 9.02
C SER A 40 5.25 17.46 10.37
N ARG A 41 3.93 17.67 10.38
CA ARG A 41 3.12 17.52 11.60
C ARG A 41 3.03 16.07 12.11
N LEU A 42 3.53 15.11 11.32
CA LEU A 42 3.58 13.69 11.69
C LEU A 42 4.93 13.34 12.31
N SER A 43 4.92 12.40 13.26
CA SER A 43 6.14 11.85 13.87
C SER A 43 6.76 10.70 13.07
N VAL A 44 6.11 10.28 11.99
CA VAL A 44 6.53 9.16 11.13
C VAL A 44 7.11 9.67 9.81
N HIS A 45 7.88 8.83 9.11
CA HIS A 45 8.18 9.05 7.70
C HIS A 45 6.92 8.91 6.88
N PHE A 46 6.73 9.81 5.94
CA PHE A 46 5.54 9.79 5.10
C PHE A 46 5.93 9.86 3.62
N TYR A 47 5.29 9.03 2.83
CA TYR A 47 5.46 8.95 1.38
C TYR A 47 4.12 9.15 0.70
N ALA A 48 4.10 9.81 -0.45
CA ALA A 48 2.90 9.95 -1.25
C ALA A 48 3.23 9.92 -2.74
N SER A 49 2.40 9.27 -3.53
CA SER A 49 2.59 9.25 -4.98
C SER A 49 2.32 10.63 -5.58
N ALA A 50 2.98 10.92 -6.67
CA ALA A 50 2.89 12.16 -7.40
C ALA A 50 2.67 11.87 -8.88
N GLY A 51 1.42 11.86 -9.31
CA GLY A 51 1.02 11.65 -10.70
C GLY A 51 0.57 10.24 -11.03
N ALA A 52 0.44 9.34 -10.07
CA ALA A 52 -0.16 8.03 -10.27
C ALA A 52 -1.59 8.17 -10.79
N GLY A 53 -2.37 9.05 -10.19
CA GLY A 53 -3.76 9.33 -10.56
C GLY A 53 -3.97 9.88 -11.96
N HIS A 54 -2.92 10.38 -12.63
CA HIS A 54 -3.03 10.74 -14.04
C HIS A 54 -3.25 9.52 -14.95
N TYR A 55 -2.93 8.34 -14.45
CA TYR A 55 -2.97 7.09 -15.21
C TYR A 55 -3.97 6.08 -14.66
N TRP A 56 -4.51 6.33 -13.48
CA TRP A 56 -5.39 5.42 -12.76
C TRP A 56 -6.69 6.06 -12.37
N GLN A 57 -7.75 5.37 -12.70
CA GLN A 57 -9.07 5.67 -12.21
C GLN A 57 -9.61 4.47 -11.46
N ASP A 58 -10.30 4.73 -10.37
CA ASP A 58 -11.09 3.73 -9.66
C ASP A 58 -12.32 3.31 -10.50
N HIS A 59 -13.15 2.44 -9.95
CA HIS A 59 -14.40 2.01 -10.62
C HIS A 59 -15.41 3.15 -10.87
N HIS A 60 -15.22 4.29 -10.23
CA HIS A 60 -16.07 5.47 -10.37
C HIS A 60 -15.48 6.51 -11.33
N GLY A 61 -14.30 6.22 -11.88
CA GLY A 61 -13.58 7.14 -12.78
C GLY A 61 -12.78 8.23 -12.04
N HIS A 62 -12.57 8.07 -10.73
CA HIS A 62 -11.74 8.99 -9.95
C HIS A 62 -10.27 8.66 -10.15
N ALA A 63 -9.45 9.69 -10.31
CA ALA A 63 -8.01 9.53 -10.21
C ALA A 63 -7.62 9.09 -8.79
N VAL A 64 -6.60 8.24 -8.66
CA VAL A 64 -6.18 7.72 -7.36
C VAL A 64 -4.70 8.00 -7.13
N GLU A 65 -4.42 8.64 -6.02
CA GLU A 65 -3.07 8.76 -5.46
C GLU A 65 -2.97 7.91 -4.19
N MET A 66 -1.77 7.49 -3.86
CA MET A 66 -1.50 6.63 -2.71
C MET A 66 -0.55 7.32 -1.75
N PHE A 67 -0.69 7.04 -0.47
CA PHE A 67 0.26 7.50 0.55
C PHE A 67 0.55 6.40 1.56
N ALA A 68 1.64 6.52 2.29
CA ALA A 68 2.00 5.61 3.37
C ALA A 68 2.75 6.35 4.48
N GLY A 69 2.41 6.05 5.72
CA GLY A 69 3.17 6.46 6.88
C GLY A 69 3.91 5.26 7.47
N VAL A 70 5.20 5.40 7.84
CA VAL A 70 5.99 4.33 8.47
C VAL A 70 6.88 4.89 9.57
N ASN A 71 7.17 4.08 10.59
CA ASN A 71 8.03 4.51 11.70
C ASN A 71 9.49 4.72 11.29
N HIS A 72 9.98 3.99 10.29
CA HIS A 72 11.34 4.11 9.78
C HIS A 72 11.34 4.34 8.27
N GLY A 73 11.93 5.47 7.86
CA GLY A 73 12.19 5.76 6.45
C GLY A 73 13.59 5.27 6.06
N SER A 74 13.69 4.75 4.84
CA SER A 74 14.96 4.39 4.22
C SER A 74 14.83 4.43 2.71
N GLN A 75 15.97 4.36 2.02
CA GLN A 75 15.96 4.27 0.56
C GLN A 75 15.20 3.03 0.08
N GLU A 76 15.28 1.92 0.80
CA GLU A 76 14.57 0.67 0.47
C GLU A 76 13.04 0.83 0.60
N VAL A 77 12.57 1.55 1.62
CA VAL A 77 11.14 1.85 1.80
C VAL A 77 10.65 2.76 0.69
N LEU A 78 11.39 3.83 0.38
CA LEU A 78 11.08 4.73 -0.73
C LEU A 78 10.97 3.97 -2.04
N GLU A 79 11.95 3.11 -2.35
CA GLU A 79 11.92 2.30 -3.56
C GLU A 79 10.79 1.26 -3.57
N ALA A 80 10.46 0.67 -2.41
CA ALA A 80 9.33 -0.26 -2.30
C ALA A 80 8.00 0.45 -2.56
N PHE A 81 7.81 1.64 -1.99
CA PHE A 81 6.63 2.46 -2.23
C PHE A 81 6.54 2.92 -3.68
N ALA A 82 7.65 3.41 -4.24
CA ALA A 82 7.74 3.80 -5.63
C ALA A 82 7.43 2.64 -6.59
N THR A 83 7.95 1.45 -6.29
CA THR A 83 7.66 0.23 -7.06
C THR A 83 6.18 -0.14 -6.97
N MET A 84 5.55 -0.01 -5.82
CA MET A 84 4.12 -0.23 -5.65
C MET A 84 3.32 0.71 -6.55
N ALA A 85 3.61 2.02 -6.50
CA ALA A 85 2.94 3.02 -7.32
C ALA A 85 3.12 2.75 -8.84
N LEU A 86 4.30 2.28 -9.26
CA LEU A 86 4.56 1.87 -10.64
C LEU A 86 3.84 0.57 -11.01
N ASN A 87 3.80 -0.42 -10.10
CA ASN A 87 3.15 -1.70 -10.36
C ASN A 87 1.64 -1.56 -10.53
N VAL A 88 0.99 -0.71 -9.75
CA VAL A 88 -0.41 -0.36 -9.96
C VAL A 88 -0.59 0.10 -11.41
N HIS A 89 0.30 0.95 -11.91
CA HIS A 89 0.27 1.39 -13.30
C HIS A 89 0.51 0.26 -14.32
N ASP A 90 1.52 -0.58 -14.10
CA ASP A 90 1.98 -1.55 -15.09
C ASP A 90 1.13 -2.83 -15.12
N SER A 91 0.45 -3.17 -14.02
CA SER A 91 -0.34 -4.41 -13.88
C SER A 91 -1.79 -4.30 -14.31
N GLY A 92 -2.31 -3.10 -14.51
CA GLY A 92 -3.74 -2.87 -14.73
C GLY A 92 -4.60 -3.11 -13.48
N THR A 93 -3.99 -3.17 -12.31
CA THR A 93 -4.72 -3.29 -11.04
C THR A 93 -5.46 -1.99 -10.75
N ILE A 94 -6.76 -2.06 -10.52
CA ILE A 94 -7.56 -0.90 -10.14
C ILE A 94 -7.33 -0.64 -8.65
N PRO A 95 -6.76 0.51 -8.26
CA PRO A 95 -6.54 0.83 -6.86
C PRO A 95 -7.86 1.13 -6.16
N GLN A 96 -8.16 0.35 -5.14
CA GLN A 96 -9.35 0.51 -4.30
C GLN A 96 -9.12 -0.10 -2.92
N HIS A 97 -10.02 0.14 -1.98
CA HIS A 97 -9.99 -0.46 -0.65
C HIS A 97 -9.87 -1.99 -0.73
N GLY A 98 -9.01 -2.56 0.11
CA GLY A 98 -8.77 -4.00 0.20
C GLY A 98 -7.87 -4.58 -0.90
N VAL A 99 -7.48 -3.80 -1.91
CA VAL A 99 -6.60 -4.27 -2.97
C VAL A 99 -5.19 -4.45 -2.45
N PHE A 100 -4.64 -5.64 -2.69
CA PHE A 100 -3.26 -5.96 -2.41
C PHE A 100 -2.38 -5.71 -3.65
N VAL A 101 -1.36 -4.89 -3.47
CA VAL A 101 -0.35 -4.61 -4.49
C VAL A 101 0.96 -5.29 -4.09
N ALA A 102 1.38 -6.28 -4.87
CA ALA A 102 2.65 -6.96 -4.62
C ALA A 102 3.82 -5.97 -4.74
N GLY A 103 4.67 -5.93 -3.72
CA GLY A 103 5.96 -5.25 -3.78
C GLY A 103 7.03 -6.17 -4.39
N ASN A 104 8.12 -5.59 -4.85
CA ASN A 104 9.32 -6.37 -5.09
C ASN A 104 9.87 -6.81 -3.74
N TRP A 105 9.84 -8.11 -3.46
CA TRP A 105 10.33 -8.79 -2.26
C TRP A 105 11.65 -8.18 -1.76
N LYS A 106 11.57 -7.09 -1.03
CA LYS A 106 12.74 -6.45 -0.45
C LYS A 106 12.80 -6.80 1.03
N ILE A 107 13.98 -7.06 1.49
CA ILE A 107 14.25 -7.13 2.91
C ILE A 107 14.41 -5.68 3.37
N ILE A 108 13.42 -5.18 4.11
CA ILE A 108 13.49 -3.89 4.76
C ILE A 108 13.86 -4.16 6.21
N GLN A 109 15.01 -3.67 6.66
CA GLN A 109 15.52 -3.84 8.04
C GLN A 109 15.53 -5.31 8.52
N GLY A 110 15.87 -6.24 7.61
CA GLY A 110 15.95 -7.66 7.93
C GLY A 110 14.60 -8.41 7.88
N ARG A 111 13.51 -7.74 7.60
CA ARG A 111 12.18 -8.34 7.44
C ARG A 111 11.79 -8.45 5.98
N LYS A 112 11.05 -9.52 5.65
CA LYS A 112 10.52 -9.73 4.32
C LYS A 112 9.21 -8.95 4.19
N PHE A 113 9.25 -7.90 3.41
CA PHE A 113 8.05 -7.21 2.94
C PHE A 113 7.52 -7.90 1.69
N THR A 114 6.20 -8.12 1.63
CA THR A 114 5.55 -8.75 0.48
C THR A 114 4.91 -7.74 -0.44
N GLY A 115 4.38 -6.65 0.11
CA GLY A 115 3.64 -5.66 -0.64
C GLY A 115 2.86 -4.72 0.27
N TRP A 116 1.83 -4.16 -0.29
CA TRP A 116 0.99 -3.15 0.32
C TRP A 116 -0.48 -3.53 0.16
N VAL A 117 -1.28 -3.32 1.17
CA VAL A 117 -2.74 -3.33 1.04
C VAL A 117 -3.24 -1.90 1.02
N LEU A 118 -4.09 -1.58 0.06
CA LEU A 118 -4.66 -0.23 -0.07
C LEU A 118 -5.94 -0.13 0.75
N THR A 119 -6.12 0.98 1.45
CA THR A 119 -7.33 1.21 2.24
C THR A 119 -7.77 2.67 2.19
N GLU A 120 -9.07 2.88 2.28
CA GLU A 120 -9.63 4.20 2.56
C GLU A 120 -9.50 4.51 4.05
N ARG A 121 -9.16 5.74 4.38
CA ARG A 121 -9.12 6.18 5.77
C ARG A 121 -10.42 6.85 6.17
N PRO A 122 -11.09 6.35 7.22
CA PRO A 122 -12.37 6.91 7.67
C PRO A 122 -12.23 8.29 8.32
N ASP A 123 -11.03 8.64 8.81
CA ASP A 123 -10.74 9.90 9.46
C ASP A 123 -10.56 11.09 8.51
N ASN A 124 -10.71 10.86 7.21
CA ASN A 124 -10.49 11.86 6.15
C ASN A 124 -9.13 12.59 6.31
N PHE A 125 -8.10 11.86 6.71
CA PHE A 125 -6.75 12.37 6.93
C PHE A 125 -6.20 13.09 5.70
N MET A 126 -6.43 12.53 4.51
CA MET A 126 -6.07 13.10 3.22
C MET A 126 -7.37 13.40 2.45
N PRO A 127 -7.87 14.64 2.52
CA PRO A 127 -9.10 15.02 1.82
C PRO A 127 -8.94 14.89 0.30
N ASN A 128 -10.00 14.47 -0.37
CA ASN A 128 -10.04 14.41 -1.82
C ASN A 128 -9.77 15.78 -2.44
N LEU A 129 -9.21 15.77 -3.66
CA LEU A 129 -8.80 16.96 -4.40
C LEU A 129 -9.52 17.02 -5.74
N GLU A 130 -10.04 18.20 -6.09
CA GLU A 130 -10.57 18.45 -7.43
C GLU A 130 -9.51 19.14 -8.28
N LEU A 131 -9.19 18.53 -9.43
CA LEU A 131 -8.26 19.07 -10.39
C LEU A 131 -8.98 19.36 -11.72
N PRO A 132 -8.77 20.54 -12.33
CA PRO A 132 -9.50 20.95 -13.55
C PRO A 132 -9.35 19.97 -14.72
N ASP A 133 -8.16 19.41 -14.89
CA ASP A 133 -7.81 18.56 -16.04
C ASP A 133 -7.96 17.05 -15.75
N VAL A 134 -8.11 16.65 -14.49
CA VAL A 134 -8.12 15.25 -14.05
C VAL A 134 -9.45 14.87 -13.41
N GLY A 135 -10.14 15.86 -12.86
CA GLY A 135 -11.36 15.64 -12.07
C GLY A 135 -11.06 15.32 -10.61
N HIS A 136 -11.85 14.45 -10.05
CA HIS A 136 -11.77 14.04 -8.66
C HIS A 136 -10.58 13.12 -8.42
N VAL A 137 -9.75 13.46 -7.43
CA VAL A 137 -8.60 12.66 -6.98
C VAL A 137 -8.90 12.12 -5.59
N ALA A 138 -8.98 10.81 -5.48
CA ALA A 138 -9.10 10.08 -4.22
C ALA A 138 -7.71 9.67 -3.71
N PHE A 139 -7.58 9.49 -2.41
CA PHE A 139 -6.32 9.12 -1.77
C PHE A 139 -6.50 7.83 -0.97
N LEU A 140 -5.64 6.85 -1.22
CA LEU A 140 -5.62 5.58 -0.49
C LEU A 140 -4.37 5.47 0.37
N ASP A 141 -4.56 5.00 1.61
CA ASP A 141 -3.46 4.62 2.49
C ASP A 141 -2.91 3.26 2.05
N ALA A 142 -1.61 3.18 1.86
CA ALA A 142 -0.90 1.96 1.51
C ALA A 142 -0.22 1.42 2.77
N LEU A 143 -0.79 0.36 3.32
CA LEU A 143 -0.31 -0.28 4.53
C LEU A 143 0.64 -1.43 4.19
N PRO A 144 1.84 -1.48 4.79
CA PRO A 144 2.81 -2.53 4.53
C PRO A 144 2.33 -3.89 5.07
N VAL A 145 2.53 -4.95 4.28
CA VAL A 145 2.04 -6.30 4.54
C VAL A 145 3.18 -7.31 4.52
N PHE A 146 3.21 -8.18 5.52
CA PHE A 146 4.14 -9.31 5.62
C PHE A 146 3.63 -10.55 4.86
N PRO A 147 4.49 -11.55 4.58
CA PRO A 147 4.10 -12.75 3.84
C PRO A 147 2.87 -13.47 4.40
N GLU A 148 2.80 -13.57 5.72
CA GLU A 148 1.73 -14.26 6.44
C GLU A 148 0.40 -13.50 6.32
N GLU A 149 0.45 -12.17 6.38
CA GLU A 149 -0.70 -11.28 6.18
C GLU A 149 -1.16 -11.30 4.71
N ALA A 150 -0.21 -11.41 3.77
CA ALA A 150 -0.51 -11.44 2.33
C ALA A 150 -1.33 -12.67 1.90
N GLU A 151 -1.43 -13.70 2.74
CA GLU A 151 -2.31 -14.83 2.49
C GLU A 151 -3.79 -14.46 2.57
N TYR A 152 -4.12 -13.36 3.22
CA TYR A 152 -5.47 -12.80 3.30
C TYR A 152 -5.90 -12.00 2.06
N ARG A 153 -5.03 -11.87 1.05
CA ARG A 153 -5.28 -11.13 -0.19
C ARG A 153 -6.30 -11.77 -1.15
N HIS A 154 -6.69 -13.01 -0.95
CA HIS A 154 -7.54 -13.75 -1.86
C HIS A 154 -9.02 -13.64 -1.48
N GLY A 155 -9.83 -13.13 -2.41
CA GLY A 155 -11.25 -12.89 -2.25
C GLY A 155 -11.54 -11.74 -1.29
N ASP A 156 -12.68 -11.78 -0.62
CA ASP A 156 -13.16 -10.75 0.32
C ASP A 156 -12.42 -10.78 1.68
N ARG A 157 -11.25 -11.38 1.76
CA ARG A 157 -10.52 -11.61 3.02
C ARG A 157 -9.61 -10.45 3.46
N SER A 158 -9.51 -9.38 2.67
CA SER A 158 -8.85 -8.16 3.16
C SER A 158 -9.56 -7.57 4.36
N ASP A 159 -10.90 -7.70 4.41
CA ASP A 159 -11.69 -7.26 5.56
C ASP A 159 -11.36 -8.09 6.80
N ASP A 160 -11.19 -9.43 6.66
CA ASP A 160 -10.73 -10.30 7.75
C ASP A 160 -9.37 -9.84 8.32
N LEU A 161 -8.45 -9.39 7.45
CA LEU A 161 -7.15 -8.87 7.89
C LEU A 161 -7.31 -7.56 8.66
N PHE A 162 -8.15 -6.65 8.17
CA PHE A 162 -8.42 -5.39 8.86
C PHE A 162 -9.11 -5.63 10.21
N ASP A 163 -10.04 -6.56 10.29
CA ASP A 163 -10.71 -6.96 11.53
C ASP A 163 -9.70 -7.51 12.56
N ILE A 164 -8.74 -8.34 12.12
CA ILE A 164 -7.66 -8.84 12.98
C ILE A 164 -6.78 -7.68 13.46
N TRP A 165 -6.39 -6.78 12.56
CA TRP A 165 -5.57 -5.63 12.92
C TRP A 165 -6.27 -4.69 13.90
N GLU A 166 -7.56 -4.46 13.73
CA GLU A 166 -8.36 -3.67 14.67
C GLU A 166 -8.50 -4.36 16.03
N ALA A 167 -8.84 -5.65 16.06
CA ALA A 167 -9.02 -6.42 17.28
C ALA A 167 -7.74 -6.52 18.13
N GLU A 168 -6.58 -6.54 17.50
CA GLU A 168 -5.28 -6.64 18.16
C GLU A 168 -4.54 -5.28 18.27
N GLU A 169 -5.21 -4.17 17.91
CA GLU A 169 -4.64 -2.82 17.92
C GLU A 169 -3.30 -2.73 17.16
N VAL A 170 -3.23 -3.40 16.01
CA VAL A 170 -2.02 -3.50 15.21
C VAL A 170 -1.63 -2.13 14.65
N LYS A 171 -0.41 -1.71 14.96
CA LYS A 171 0.18 -0.50 14.36
C LYS A 171 0.69 -0.82 12.95
N SER A 172 -0.20 -0.85 11.98
CA SER A 172 0.12 -1.25 10.59
C SER A 172 1.26 -0.44 9.96
N TRP A 173 1.48 0.79 10.42
CA TRP A 173 2.58 1.67 10.02
C TRP A 173 3.94 1.32 10.65
N ASP A 174 3.97 0.46 11.68
CA ASP A 174 5.19 0.05 12.36
C ASP A 174 5.82 -1.12 11.62
N LEU A 175 6.96 -0.88 10.98
CA LEU A 175 7.71 -1.88 10.24
C LEU A 175 8.37 -2.93 11.13
N ASP A 176 8.50 -2.65 12.43
CA ASP A 176 9.06 -3.56 13.42
C ASP A 176 7.98 -4.34 14.19
N ARG A 177 6.70 -4.15 13.84
CA ARG A 177 5.60 -4.83 14.52
C ARG A 177 5.74 -6.34 14.49
N GLU A 178 5.26 -6.98 15.53
CA GLU A 178 5.03 -8.42 15.53
C GLU A 178 3.81 -8.78 14.66
N LEU A 179 3.78 -10.01 14.17
CA LEU A 179 2.62 -10.51 13.46
C LEU A 179 1.46 -10.69 14.43
N PRO A 180 0.23 -10.34 14.02
CA PRO A 180 -0.96 -10.60 14.82
C PRO A 180 -1.10 -12.09 15.18
N ALA A 181 -1.51 -12.36 16.41
CA ALA A 181 -1.72 -13.74 16.88
C ALA A 181 -2.94 -14.41 16.23
N GLY A 182 -3.92 -13.60 15.81
CA GLY A 182 -5.12 -14.06 15.11
C GLY A 182 -4.91 -14.49 13.67
N LEU A 183 -3.68 -14.35 13.13
CA LEU A 183 -3.38 -14.87 11.79
C LEU A 183 -3.33 -16.41 11.84
N GLU A 184 -4.40 -17.05 11.44
CA GLU A 184 -4.41 -18.49 11.26
C GLU A 184 -3.55 -18.87 10.05
N PRO A 185 -2.52 -19.73 10.25
CA PRO A 185 -1.76 -20.25 9.12
C PRO A 185 -2.72 -21.01 8.19
N ARG A 186 -2.88 -20.50 6.98
CA ARG A 186 -3.66 -21.21 5.97
C ARG A 186 -3.05 -22.59 5.78
N ARG A 187 -3.81 -23.63 6.03
CA ARG A 187 -3.51 -24.94 5.44
C ARG A 187 -3.52 -24.70 3.93
N SER A 188 -2.35 -24.65 3.30
CA SER A 188 -2.28 -24.38 1.86
C SER A 188 -3.22 -25.37 1.17
N GLY A 189 -4.07 -24.92 0.25
CA GLY A 189 -4.96 -25.83 -0.49
C GLY A 189 -4.19 -26.97 -1.15
N ALA A 190 -2.88 -26.77 -1.45
CA ALA A 190 -1.95 -27.81 -1.84
C ALA A 190 -1.69 -28.84 -0.72
N ALA A 191 -1.60 -28.43 0.55
CA ALA A 191 -1.43 -29.35 1.67
C ALA A 191 -2.73 -30.16 1.94
N GLU A 192 -3.89 -29.53 1.79
CA GLU A 192 -5.19 -30.22 1.85
C GLU A 192 -5.37 -31.18 0.67
N LEU A 193 -5.00 -30.76 -0.54
CA LEU A 193 -5.02 -31.65 -1.71
C LEU A 193 -4.08 -32.85 -1.54
N LEU A 194 -2.85 -32.60 -1.07
CA LEU A 194 -1.88 -33.65 -0.76
C LEU A 194 -2.34 -34.56 0.38
N ALA A 195 -3.02 -34.04 1.41
CA ALA A 195 -3.62 -34.85 2.45
C ALA A 195 -4.72 -35.75 1.90
N ARG A 196 -5.64 -35.21 1.08
CA ARG A 196 -6.69 -35.98 0.41
C ARG A 196 -6.12 -37.05 -0.54
N PHE A 197 -5.02 -36.77 -1.25
CA PHE A 197 -4.35 -37.77 -2.08
C PHE A 197 -3.68 -38.87 -1.26
N ARG A 198 -3.07 -38.56 -0.11
CA ARG A 198 -2.51 -39.57 0.81
C ARG A 198 -3.57 -40.47 1.42
N ASP A 199 -4.68 -39.86 1.87
CA ASP A 199 -5.78 -40.62 2.46
C ASP A 199 -6.45 -41.54 1.43
N ALA A 200 -6.57 -41.10 0.18
CA ALA A 200 -7.09 -41.93 -0.90
C ALA A 200 -6.15 -43.10 -1.29
N GLN A 201 -4.85 -42.96 -1.09
CA GLN A 201 -3.88 -44.04 -1.34
C GLN A 201 -3.72 -45.02 -0.14
N ALA A 202 -4.07 -44.60 1.07
CA ALA A 202 -3.99 -45.42 2.26
C ALA A 202 -5.26 -46.28 2.49
N GLY A 203 -6.35 -46.01 1.77
CA GLY A 203 -7.64 -46.72 1.90
C GLY A 203 -7.94 -47.74 0.78
N GLY A 204 -6.98 -48.05 -0.08
CA GLY A 204 -7.05 -49.06 -1.14
C GLY A 204 -6.05 -50.18 -0.90
#